data_5cede0db004feb03d400411edfa0a704
#
_entry.id   5cede0db004feb03d400411edfa0a704
#
_cell.length_a   1.000
_cell.length_b   1.000
_cell.length_c   1.000
_cell.angle_alpha   90.00
_cell.angle_beta   90.00
_cell.angle_gamma   90.00
#
_symmetry.space_group_name_H-M   'P 1'
#
loop_
_entity.id
_entity.type
_entity.pdbx_description
1 polymer ?
#
loop_
_entity_poly.entity_id
_entity_poly.type
_entity_poly.pdbx_seq_one_letter_code
_entity_poly.pdbx_strand_id
1 'polypeptide(L)'
;RGIAWQDSLETWLVTDFSIRQFTPTGEVENITMSRGDTLLPLNFTPEDITQQSKTPDEMSFADLTVRINQLKENGVDTTKWEVDRLFKVSFAFTNLIIVLFGLPLVVIKPKGGLSFGAGMGIFVIFIYYAFIKFGMSMGYKAIMPPLMSAWMGNVVFSIGGVLLLVFTRK
;
A
#
# COMPACT_ATOMS: atom_id res chain seq x y z
N ARG A 1 -4.23 -6.24 -33.83
CA ARG A 1 -3.42 -6.74 -32.71
C ARG A 1 -4.35 -7.07 -31.56
N GLY A 2 -4.36 -8.31 -31.14
CA GLY A 2 -5.22 -8.78 -30.05
C GLY A 2 -4.58 -9.94 -29.31
N ILE A 3 -5.00 -10.11 -28.06
CA ILE A 3 -4.69 -11.26 -27.24
C ILE A 3 -5.99 -11.77 -26.66
N ALA A 4 -6.26 -13.07 -26.75
CA ALA A 4 -7.45 -13.71 -26.21
C ALA A 4 -7.05 -14.99 -25.48
N TRP A 5 -7.63 -15.19 -24.30
CA TRP A 5 -7.45 -16.43 -23.56
C TRP A 5 -8.32 -17.53 -24.13
N GLN A 6 -7.77 -18.72 -24.27
CA GLN A 6 -8.46 -19.92 -24.69
C GLN A 6 -8.58 -20.89 -23.52
N ASP A 7 -9.73 -20.92 -22.87
CA ASP A 7 -9.98 -21.77 -21.69
C ASP A 7 -9.75 -23.26 -21.95
N SER A 8 -10.07 -23.73 -23.16
CA SER A 8 -9.96 -25.15 -23.53
C SER A 8 -8.51 -25.63 -23.68
N LEU A 9 -7.57 -24.73 -23.92
CA LEU A 9 -6.16 -25.03 -24.16
C LEU A 9 -5.23 -24.45 -23.09
N GLU A 10 -5.80 -23.71 -22.12
CA GLU A 10 -5.06 -22.98 -21.07
C GLU A 10 -3.88 -22.16 -21.64
N THR A 11 -4.13 -21.48 -22.78
CA THR A 11 -3.08 -20.74 -23.49
C THR A 11 -3.61 -19.47 -24.13
N TRP A 12 -2.73 -18.59 -24.52
CA TRP A 12 -3.06 -17.31 -25.16
C TRP A 12 -3.04 -17.42 -26.67
N LEU A 13 -4.13 -17.03 -27.32
CA LEU A 13 -4.20 -16.76 -28.74
C LEU A 13 -3.76 -15.32 -28.99
N VAL A 14 -2.66 -15.14 -29.70
CA VAL A 14 -2.11 -13.82 -29.99
C VAL A 14 -2.15 -13.57 -31.49
N THR A 15 -2.77 -12.45 -31.86
CA THR A 15 -2.91 -12.03 -33.26
C THR A 15 -1.95 -10.87 -33.55
N ASP A 16 -1.17 -10.99 -34.62
CA ASP A 16 -0.26 -9.94 -35.09
C ASP A 16 0.73 -9.45 -34.02
N PHE A 17 1.71 -10.24 -33.67
CA PHE A 17 2.70 -9.91 -32.67
C PHE A 17 4.10 -9.69 -33.23
N SER A 18 4.96 -9.05 -32.45
CA SER A 18 6.39 -8.92 -32.77
C SER A 18 7.26 -9.43 -31.62
N ILE A 19 8.22 -10.25 -31.93
CA ILE A 19 9.26 -10.71 -31.01
C ILE A 19 10.48 -9.83 -31.21
N ARG A 20 10.97 -9.28 -30.12
CA ARG A 20 12.23 -8.52 -30.07
C ARG A 20 13.24 -9.29 -29.25
N GLN A 21 14.36 -9.61 -29.87
CA GLN A 21 15.51 -10.20 -29.18
C GLN A 21 16.46 -9.05 -28.80
N PHE A 22 16.93 -9.08 -27.56
CA PHE A 22 17.86 -8.09 -27.04
C PHE A 22 19.22 -8.75 -26.81
N THR A 23 20.29 -8.04 -27.14
CA THR A 23 21.65 -8.41 -26.73
C THR A 23 21.83 -8.25 -25.22
N PRO A 24 22.85 -8.88 -24.62
CA PRO A 24 23.18 -8.68 -23.20
C PRO A 24 23.44 -7.20 -22.83
N THR A 25 23.75 -6.37 -23.82
CA THR A 25 23.94 -4.93 -23.68
C THR A 25 22.64 -4.12 -23.74
N GLY A 26 21.50 -4.77 -23.99
CA GLY A 26 20.17 -4.12 -24.03
C GLY A 26 19.79 -3.50 -25.39
N GLU A 27 20.61 -3.68 -26.44
CA GLU A 27 20.26 -3.26 -27.80
C GLU A 27 19.37 -4.28 -28.48
N VAL A 28 18.46 -3.83 -29.35
CA VAL A 28 17.59 -4.72 -30.14
C VAL A 28 18.39 -5.37 -31.25
N GLU A 29 18.62 -6.67 -31.14
CA GLU A 29 19.39 -7.47 -32.13
C GLU A 29 18.51 -7.88 -33.33
N ASN A 30 17.26 -8.25 -33.05
CA ASN A 30 16.37 -8.74 -34.09
C ASN A 30 14.91 -8.45 -33.78
N ILE A 31 14.12 -8.16 -34.81
CA ILE A 31 12.67 -7.97 -34.71
C ILE A 31 12.01 -8.90 -35.71
N THR A 32 11.33 -9.94 -35.22
CA THR A 32 10.51 -10.82 -36.03
C THR A 32 9.05 -10.43 -35.89
N MET A 33 8.41 -10.09 -36.99
CA MET A 33 6.96 -9.83 -37.04
C MET A 33 6.24 -11.09 -37.52
N SER A 34 5.30 -11.57 -36.74
CA SER A 34 4.38 -12.63 -37.13
C SER A 34 3.01 -12.05 -37.42
N ARG A 35 2.43 -12.43 -38.56
CA ARG A 35 1.05 -12.09 -38.95
C ARG A 35 0.21 -13.34 -38.88
N GLY A 36 -0.94 -13.23 -38.23
CA GLY A 36 -1.88 -14.33 -38.02
C GLY A 36 -1.97 -14.79 -36.57
N ASP A 37 -2.84 -15.74 -36.34
CA ASP A 37 -3.15 -16.25 -35.00
C ASP A 37 -2.13 -17.33 -34.63
N THR A 38 -1.52 -17.17 -33.47
CA THR A 38 -0.56 -18.10 -32.89
C THR A 38 -0.83 -18.36 -31.43
N LEU A 39 -0.79 -19.61 -31.00
CA LEU A 39 -0.87 -19.96 -29.59
C LEU A 39 0.49 -19.75 -28.92
N LEU A 40 0.56 -18.90 -27.94
CA LEU A 40 1.77 -18.65 -27.17
C LEU A 40 1.57 -19.11 -25.72
N PRO A 41 2.44 -20.03 -25.23
CA PRO A 41 2.43 -20.44 -23.82
C PRO A 41 3.04 -19.33 -22.96
N LEU A 42 2.23 -18.31 -22.66
CA LEU A 42 2.65 -17.24 -21.76
C LEU A 42 2.41 -17.69 -20.30
N ASN A 43 3.38 -17.47 -19.44
CA ASN A 43 3.35 -17.89 -18.03
C ASN A 43 2.48 -16.98 -17.15
N PHE A 44 1.35 -16.50 -17.68
CA PHE A 44 0.36 -15.74 -16.92
C PHE A 44 -1.05 -16.05 -17.41
N THR A 45 -1.99 -16.06 -16.48
CA THR A 45 -3.42 -16.32 -16.70
C THR A 45 -4.22 -15.01 -16.72
N PRO A 46 -5.49 -15.00 -17.18
CA PRO A 46 -6.38 -13.83 -17.04
C PRO A 46 -6.55 -13.38 -15.59
N GLU A 47 -6.50 -14.33 -14.65
CA GLU A 47 -6.57 -14.07 -13.22
C GLU A 47 -5.34 -13.30 -12.72
N ASP A 48 -4.15 -13.64 -13.22
CA ASP A 48 -2.92 -12.91 -12.91
C ASP A 48 -2.98 -11.45 -13.37
N ILE A 49 -3.55 -11.20 -14.56
CA ILE A 49 -3.76 -9.85 -15.08
C ILE A 49 -4.75 -9.08 -14.20
N THR A 50 -5.84 -9.73 -13.78
CA THR A 50 -6.85 -9.13 -12.92
C THR A 50 -6.28 -8.84 -11.53
N GLN A 51 -5.45 -9.73 -10.98
CA GLN A 51 -4.76 -9.50 -9.72
C GLN A 51 -3.69 -8.40 -9.81
N GLN A 52 -3.03 -8.25 -10.96
CA GLN A 52 -2.08 -7.16 -11.19
C GLN A 52 -2.74 -5.77 -11.18
N SER A 53 -4.03 -5.69 -11.50
CA SER A 53 -4.79 -4.43 -11.47
C SER A 53 -5.30 -4.05 -10.07
N LYS A 54 -5.25 -4.98 -9.09
CA LYS A 54 -5.66 -4.67 -7.72
C LYS A 54 -4.67 -3.73 -7.06
N THR A 55 -5.23 -2.70 -6.44
CA THR A 55 -4.43 -1.80 -5.61
C THR A 55 -4.07 -2.47 -4.27
N PRO A 56 -2.97 -2.05 -3.60
CA PRO A 56 -2.60 -2.58 -2.28
C PRO A 56 -3.73 -2.53 -1.26
N ASP A 57 -4.62 -1.53 -1.36
CA ASP A 57 -5.75 -1.36 -0.45
C ASP A 57 -6.80 -2.48 -0.59
N GLU A 58 -6.98 -3.03 -1.80
CA GLU A 58 -7.93 -4.10 -2.11
C GLU A 58 -7.40 -5.50 -1.80
N MET A 59 -6.10 -5.64 -1.57
CA MET A 59 -5.45 -6.92 -1.29
C MET A 59 -5.48 -7.22 0.21
N SER A 60 -5.61 -8.50 0.57
CA SER A 60 -5.40 -8.92 1.95
C SER A 60 -3.91 -8.82 2.35
N PHE A 61 -3.63 -8.90 3.67
CA PHE A 61 -2.24 -8.94 4.15
C PHE A 61 -1.45 -10.13 3.57
N ALA A 62 -2.11 -11.28 3.43
CA ALA A 62 -1.51 -12.49 2.87
C ALA A 62 -1.20 -12.30 1.37
N ASP A 63 -2.16 -11.80 0.59
CA ASP A 63 -1.98 -11.55 -0.85
C ASP A 63 -0.86 -10.54 -1.10
N LEU A 64 -0.81 -9.46 -0.30
CA LEU A 64 0.28 -8.49 -0.36
C LEU A 64 1.64 -9.13 -0.10
N THR A 65 1.71 -10.08 0.85
CA THR A 65 2.97 -10.76 1.16
C THR A 65 3.43 -11.62 0.00
N VAL A 66 2.52 -12.39 -0.61
CA VAL A 66 2.82 -13.20 -1.81
C VAL A 66 3.26 -12.28 -2.96
N ARG A 67 2.52 -11.19 -3.18
CA ARG A 67 2.83 -10.24 -4.25
C ARG A 67 4.19 -9.56 -4.08
N ILE A 68 4.53 -9.15 -2.87
CA ILE A 68 5.85 -8.57 -2.56
C ILE A 68 6.97 -9.56 -2.89
N ASN A 69 6.81 -10.84 -2.54
CA ASN A 69 7.82 -11.85 -2.82
C ASN A 69 8.00 -12.05 -4.34
N GLN A 70 6.91 -12.17 -5.09
CA GLN A 70 6.95 -12.27 -6.56
C GLN A 70 7.65 -11.05 -7.20
N LEU A 71 7.34 -9.84 -6.74
CA LEU A 71 7.96 -8.62 -7.25
C LEU A 71 9.46 -8.58 -6.94
N LYS A 72 9.88 -9.02 -5.74
CA LYS A 72 11.28 -9.12 -5.34
C LYS A 72 12.07 -10.11 -6.19
N GLU A 73 11.49 -11.28 -6.45
CA GLU A 73 12.08 -12.30 -7.33
C GLU A 73 12.29 -11.77 -8.76
N ASN A 74 11.42 -10.88 -9.20
CA ASN A 74 11.52 -10.21 -10.51
C ASN A 74 12.39 -8.93 -10.48
N GLY A 75 13.07 -8.64 -9.36
CA GLY A 75 13.96 -7.47 -9.24
C GLY A 75 13.24 -6.11 -9.19
N VAL A 76 11.93 -6.09 -8.92
CA VAL A 76 11.13 -4.87 -8.84
C VAL A 76 11.23 -4.27 -7.44
N ASP A 77 11.35 -2.94 -7.35
CA ASP A 77 11.30 -2.24 -6.06
C ASP A 77 9.95 -2.41 -5.36
N THR A 78 9.98 -3.00 -4.18
CA THR A 78 8.81 -3.33 -3.38
C THR A 78 8.55 -2.38 -2.22
N THR A 79 9.33 -1.31 -2.08
CA THR A 79 9.29 -0.40 -0.94
C THR A 79 7.88 0.12 -0.65
N LYS A 80 7.16 0.55 -1.68
CA LYS A 80 5.77 1.04 -1.54
C LYS A 80 4.83 -0.05 -1.03
N TRP A 81 4.92 -1.25 -1.59
CA TRP A 81 4.10 -2.40 -1.21
C TRP A 81 4.36 -2.84 0.23
N GLU A 82 5.61 -2.77 0.67
CA GLU A 82 5.99 -3.07 2.06
C GLU A 82 5.42 -2.05 3.05
N VAL A 83 5.46 -0.77 2.69
CA VAL A 83 4.84 0.30 3.49
C VAL A 83 3.33 0.06 3.61
N ASP A 84 2.64 -0.22 2.50
CA ASP A 84 1.19 -0.47 2.50
C ASP A 84 0.82 -1.71 3.31
N ARG A 85 1.59 -2.80 3.20
CA ARG A 85 1.39 -3.99 4.01
C ARG A 85 1.52 -3.71 5.51
N LEU A 86 2.58 -3.00 5.92
CA LEU A 86 2.81 -2.64 7.32
C LEU A 86 1.78 -1.63 7.81
N PHE A 87 1.33 -0.74 6.93
CA PHE A 87 0.28 0.22 7.23
C PHE A 87 -1.05 -0.48 7.55
N LYS A 88 -1.43 -1.56 6.87
CA LYS A 88 -2.64 -2.34 7.22
C LYS A 88 -2.63 -2.80 8.67
N VAL A 89 -1.46 -3.23 9.17
CA VAL A 89 -1.32 -3.64 10.58
C VAL A 89 -1.38 -2.43 11.50
N SER A 90 -0.62 -1.37 11.21
CA SER A 90 -0.59 -0.16 12.04
C SER A 90 -1.96 0.54 12.10
N PHE A 91 -2.71 0.50 11.01
CA PHE A 91 -4.04 1.09 10.91
C PHE A 91 -5.06 0.43 11.86
N ALA A 92 -4.92 -0.87 12.12
CA ALA A 92 -5.77 -1.56 13.10
C ALA A 92 -5.66 -0.97 14.52
N PHE A 93 -4.50 -0.39 14.87
CA PHE A 93 -4.28 0.26 16.15
C PHE A 93 -4.80 1.70 16.23
N THR A 94 -5.23 2.28 15.11
CA THR A 94 -5.73 3.66 15.04
C THR A 94 -6.86 3.92 16.03
N ASN A 95 -7.82 3.00 16.15
CA ASN A 95 -8.94 3.14 17.07
C ASN A 95 -8.48 3.22 18.54
N LEU A 96 -7.52 2.38 18.91
CA LEU A 96 -6.93 2.39 20.25
C LEU A 96 -6.27 3.75 20.55
N ILE A 97 -5.55 4.30 19.58
CA ILE A 97 -4.83 5.55 19.72
C ILE A 97 -5.78 6.74 19.82
N ILE A 98 -6.84 6.74 19.00
CA ILE A 98 -7.88 7.79 19.06
C ILE A 98 -8.56 7.78 20.42
N VAL A 99 -8.87 6.61 20.97
CA VAL A 99 -9.46 6.49 22.31
C VAL A 99 -8.48 6.95 23.39
N LEU A 100 -7.21 6.52 23.30
CA LEU A 100 -6.15 6.91 24.24
C LEU A 100 -5.96 8.43 24.30
N PHE A 101 -6.06 9.10 23.17
CA PHE A 101 -5.95 10.55 23.06
C PHE A 101 -7.25 11.27 23.43
N GLY A 102 -8.39 10.70 23.05
CA GLY A 102 -9.73 11.28 23.28
C GLY A 102 -10.14 11.29 24.75
N LEU A 103 -9.80 10.25 25.51
CA LEU A 103 -10.15 10.15 26.94
C LEU A 103 -9.66 11.34 27.76
N PRO A 104 -8.37 11.75 27.72
CA PRO A 104 -7.90 12.92 28.47
C PRO A 104 -8.60 14.20 28.03
N LEU A 105 -8.88 14.37 26.74
CA LEU A 105 -9.55 15.56 26.22
C LEU A 105 -10.98 15.75 26.75
N VAL A 106 -11.68 14.63 27.00
CA VAL A 106 -13.03 14.67 27.60
C VAL A 106 -12.95 14.97 29.11
N VAL A 107 -11.92 14.50 29.81
CA VAL A 107 -11.73 14.69 31.24
C VAL A 107 -11.27 16.12 31.59
N ILE A 108 -10.43 16.69 30.74
CA ILE A 108 -10.06 18.12 30.84
C ILE A 108 -11.31 18.93 30.50
N LYS A 109 -12.13 19.28 31.53
CA LYS A 109 -13.37 20.07 31.37
C LYS A 109 -13.09 21.34 30.55
N PRO A 110 -13.39 21.40 29.26
CA PRO A 110 -13.17 22.61 28.50
C PRO A 110 -14.22 23.63 28.90
N LYS A 111 -13.82 24.87 29.22
CA LYS A 111 -14.72 25.96 29.50
C LYS A 111 -15.69 26.29 28.36
N GLY A 112 -15.46 25.72 27.17
CA GLY A 112 -16.21 25.94 25.93
C GLY A 112 -17.39 25.01 25.66
N GLY A 113 -17.74 24.09 26.57
CA GLY A 113 -18.87 23.17 26.39
C GLY A 113 -18.64 22.06 25.34
N LEU A 114 -19.75 21.39 24.94
CA LEU A 114 -19.73 20.21 24.02
C LEU A 114 -19.15 20.53 22.62
N SER A 115 -19.50 21.72 22.11
CA SER A 115 -19.03 22.15 20.77
C SER A 115 -17.52 22.30 20.68
N PHE A 116 -16.89 22.80 21.75
CA PHE A 116 -15.44 22.93 21.81
C PHE A 116 -14.76 21.55 21.87
N GLY A 117 -15.31 20.61 22.65
CA GLY A 117 -14.80 19.25 22.73
C GLY A 117 -14.88 18.50 21.37
N ALA A 118 -16.00 18.64 20.67
CA ALA A 118 -16.18 18.07 19.33
C ALA A 118 -15.19 18.68 18.31
N GLY A 119 -15.03 20.00 18.31
CA GLY A 119 -14.08 20.68 17.43
C GLY A 119 -12.63 20.25 17.68
N MET A 120 -12.24 20.12 18.95
CA MET A 120 -10.90 19.65 19.34
C MET A 120 -10.67 18.19 18.90
N GLY A 121 -11.69 17.32 19.04
CA GLY A 121 -11.61 15.94 18.58
C GLY A 121 -11.37 15.84 17.07
N ILE A 122 -12.13 16.61 16.29
CA ILE A 122 -11.95 16.69 14.83
C ILE A 122 -10.54 17.19 14.49
N PHE A 123 -10.07 18.24 15.15
CA PHE A 123 -8.73 18.79 14.93
C PHE A 123 -7.63 17.76 15.20
N VAL A 124 -7.73 16.99 16.28
CA VAL A 124 -6.79 15.91 16.61
C VAL A 124 -6.78 14.83 15.52
N ILE A 125 -7.96 14.44 15.02
CA ILE A 125 -8.06 13.46 13.92
C ILE A 125 -7.36 13.97 12.66
N PHE A 126 -7.52 15.24 12.29
CA PHE A 126 -6.84 15.83 11.15
C PHE A 126 -5.32 15.81 11.29
N ILE A 127 -4.80 16.20 12.45
CA ILE A 127 -3.36 16.17 12.73
C ILE A 127 -2.85 14.72 12.68
N TYR A 128 -3.56 13.79 13.30
CA TYR A 128 -3.21 12.36 13.27
C TYR A 128 -3.13 11.84 11.83
N TYR A 129 -4.15 12.13 11.00
CA TYR A 129 -4.16 11.73 9.61
C TYR A 129 -3.02 12.37 8.80
N ALA A 130 -2.69 13.62 9.07
CA ALA A 130 -1.55 14.29 8.45
C ALA A 130 -0.22 13.58 8.78
N PHE A 131 -0.02 13.16 10.02
CA PHE A 131 1.16 12.37 10.42
C PHE A 131 1.24 11.01 9.73
N ILE A 132 0.10 10.31 9.58
CA ILE A 132 0.01 9.07 8.83
C ILE A 132 0.44 9.29 7.38
N LYS A 133 -0.16 10.27 6.69
CA LYS A 133 0.15 10.54 5.28
C LYS A 133 1.60 11.02 5.08
N PHE A 134 2.11 11.80 6.01
CA PHE A 134 3.51 12.22 5.99
C PHE A 134 4.45 11.02 6.14
N GLY A 135 4.20 10.14 7.12
CA GLY A 135 4.96 8.90 7.30
C GLY A 135 4.95 8.02 6.05
N MET A 136 3.77 7.75 5.49
CA MET A 136 3.63 6.96 4.25
C MET A 136 4.41 7.61 3.09
N SER A 137 4.32 8.92 2.92
CA SER A 137 5.06 9.65 1.87
C SER A 137 6.57 9.50 2.01
N MET A 138 7.09 9.55 3.24
CA MET A 138 8.50 9.32 3.53
C MET A 138 8.93 7.88 3.21
N GLY A 139 8.09 6.91 3.54
CA GLY A 139 8.31 5.50 3.24
C GLY A 139 8.31 5.22 1.74
N TYR A 140 7.34 5.76 0.99
CA TYR A 140 7.24 5.60 -0.46
C TYR A 140 8.44 6.16 -1.23
N LYS A 141 9.10 7.17 -0.66
CA LYS A 141 10.32 7.77 -1.21
C LYS A 141 11.60 7.09 -0.72
N ALA A 142 11.49 5.98 0.01
CA ALA A 142 12.61 5.28 0.64
C ALA A 142 13.50 6.18 1.54
N ILE A 143 12.96 7.31 2.05
CA ILE A 143 13.66 8.19 3.00
C ILE A 143 13.68 7.57 4.39
N MET A 144 12.62 6.83 4.73
CA MET A 144 12.49 6.10 5.99
C MET A 144 12.24 4.61 5.74
N PRO A 145 12.73 3.73 6.65
CA PRO A 145 12.39 2.31 6.58
C PRO A 145 10.87 2.09 6.60
N PRO A 146 10.33 1.10 5.85
CA PRO A 146 8.89 0.85 5.75
C PRO A 146 8.19 0.71 7.10
N LEU A 147 8.85 0.05 8.07
CA LEU A 147 8.30 -0.12 9.42
C LEU A 147 8.10 1.22 10.13
N MET A 148 9.13 2.07 10.13
CA MET A 148 9.07 3.38 10.79
C MET A 148 8.03 4.28 10.13
N SER A 149 7.97 4.28 8.81
CA SER A 149 7.03 5.10 8.05
C SER A 149 5.57 4.73 8.32
N ALA A 150 5.27 3.43 8.40
CA ALA A 150 3.92 2.93 8.64
C ALA A 150 3.45 3.16 10.09
N TRP A 151 4.36 3.21 11.07
CA TRP A 151 4.03 3.35 12.49
C TRP A 151 4.24 4.75 13.05
N MET A 152 4.79 5.68 12.28
CA MET A 152 5.16 7.02 12.76
C MET A 152 3.99 7.76 13.42
N GLY A 153 2.82 7.80 12.80
CA GLY A 153 1.63 8.42 13.36
C GLY A 153 1.22 7.78 14.69
N ASN A 154 1.19 6.44 14.72
CA ASN A 154 0.80 5.69 15.91
C ASN A 154 1.75 5.93 17.08
N VAL A 155 3.05 5.93 16.85
CA VAL A 155 4.05 6.15 17.90
C VAL A 155 3.97 7.56 18.46
N VAL A 156 3.92 8.59 17.61
CA VAL A 156 3.84 9.98 18.03
C VAL A 156 2.58 10.23 18.86
N PHE A 157 1.43 9.75 18.39
CA PHE A 157 0.17 9.94 19.10
C PHE A 157 0.02 9.06 20.33
N SER A 158 0.58 7.85 20.35
CA SER A 158 0.61 7.05 21.59
C SER A 158 1.39 7.75 22.70
N ILE A 159 2.56 8.28 22.38
CA ILE A 159 3.39 9.03 23.35
C ILE A 159 2.61 10.27 23.82
N GLY A 160 2.04 11.05 22.89
CA GLY A 160 1.24 12.23 23.22
C GLY A 160 0.02 11.90 24.08
N GLY A 161 -0.72 10.83 23.77
CA GLY A 161 -1.87 10.37 24.52
C GLY A 161 -1.52 9.94 25.95
N VAL A 162 -0.45 9.17 26.10
CA VAL A 162 0.05 8.76 27.42
C VAL A 162 0.48 9.96 28.25
N LEU A 163 1.21 10.91 27.66
CA LEU A 163 1.60 12.14 28.35
C LEU A 163 0.39 12.94 28.80
N LEU A 164 -0.61 13.13 27.94
CA LEU A 164 -1.85 13.80 28.30
C LEU A 164 -2.58 13.10 29.46
N LEU A 165 -2.66 11.77 29.46
CA LEU A 165 -3.25 11.01 30.56
C LEU A 165 -2.52 11.23 31.89
N VAL A 166 -1.19 11.21 31.87
CA VAL A 166 -0.37 11.44 33.06
C VAL A 166 -0.55 12.85 33.60
N PHE A 167 -0.58 13.86 32.74
CA PHE A 167 -0.78 15.26 33.16
C PHE A 167 -2.20 15.56 33.61
N THR A 168 -3.20 14.88 33.06
CA THR A 168 -4.61 15.06 33.45
C THR A 168 -4.93 14.44 34.80
N ARG A 169 -4.14 13.48 35.26
CA ARG A 169 -4.34 12.78 36.54
C ARG A 169 -3.88 13.61 37.76
N LYS A 170 -3.19 14.73 37.53
CA LYS A 170 -2.77 15.67 38.59
C LYS A 170 -3.77 16.81 38.73
#